data_5cc6199ad93a942bb775e17d9ef64c5a
#
_entry.id   5cc6199ad93a942bb775e17d9ef64c5a
#
_cell.length_a   1.000
_cell.length_b   1.000
_cell.length_c   1.000
_cell.angle_alpha   90.00
_cell.angle_beta   90.00
_cell.angle_gamma   90.00
#
_symmetry.space_group_name_H-M   'P 1'
#
loop_
_entity.id
_entity.type
_entity.pdbx_description
1 polymer ?
#
loop_
_entity_poly.entity_id
_entity_poly.type
_entity_poly.pdbx_seq_one_letter_code
_entity_poly.pdbx_strand_id
1 'polypeptide(L)'
;MTWHHTSLSRLLKIEYPIVQAPMAGGITVPKLVSEVSEAGALGSVGAGYLTSVQLDQHIKEIKALTSRPFNVNLFVPEKEVSISKEDIQTMTGILKKMNMPVHDVSFTNETSYSNYEKQLEAVLLNDVPICSFTFGLPSIEAVRELKQAGRIVIGTATTVEEAILFEERGADVIVMQGSEAGGHRGTFNDSADACIGTMALVPQAADALCVPVIAAGGIADARGIAAALILGADGVQLGSVFIPCTESGAPAAYKAKILSSKEDETVLTRAFSGKYARGISNDFIQKMKPFENSILPYPVQNELTKRLRSHAAKELNAENMSLWAGQSLRLINESMSAKEVLDRLIAGVNDVTESSRKDVNASGS
;
A
#
# COMPACT_ATOMS: atom_id res chain seq x y z
N MET A 1 7.86 28.63 -7.29
CA MET A 1 6.72 27.69 -7.38
C MET A 1 6.50 27.09 -6.00
N THR A 2 5.27 26.91 -5.59
CA THR A 2 4.93 26.21 -4.35
C THR A 2 5.11 24.70 -4.58
N TRP A 3 5.70 23.98 -3.64
CA TRP A 3 6.08 22.57 -3.78
C TRP A 3 4.88 21.65 -4.09
N HIS A 4 3.66 22.07 -3.74
CA HIS A 4 2.45 21.27 -3.89
C HIS A 4 1.74 21.43 -5.25
N HIS A 5 2.17 22.35 -6.11
CA HIS A 5 1.63 22.50 -7.47
C HIS A 5 2.39 21.64 -8.48
N THR A 6 2.16 20.33 -8.44
CA THR A 6 2.79 19.37 -9.34
C THR A 6 1.84 18.93 -10.47
N SER A 7 2.33 18.16 -11.44
CA SER A 7 1.50 17.51 -12.45
C SER A 7 0.47 16.57 -11.80
N LEU A 8 0.90 15.82 -10.76
CA LEU A 8 0.06 14.92 -9.98
C LEU A 8 -1.09 15.64 -9.28
N SER A 9 -0.80 16.71 -8.52
CA SER A 9 -1.85 17.41 -7.75
C SER A 9 -2.93 18.00 -8.66
N ARG A 10 -2.53 18.51 -9.83
CA ARG A 10 -3.48 19.02 -10.86
C ARG A 10 -4.32 17.90 -11.46
N LEU A 11 -3.70 16.76 -11.81
CA LEU A 11 -4.37 15.62 -12.42
C LEU A 11 -5.40 15.00 -11.46
N LEU A 12 -4.98 14.74 -10.21
CA LEU A 12 -5.83 14.10 -9.19
C LEU A 12 -6.84 15.08 -8.54
N LYS A 13 -6.73 16.39 -8.82
CA LYS A 13 -7.53 17.47 -8.21
C LYS A 13 -7.43 17.48 -6.68
N ILE A 14 -6.23 17.28 -6.16
CA ILE A 14 -5.89 17.36 -4.75
C ILE A 14 -5.04 18.61 -4.48
N GLU A 15 -5.05 19.09 -3.24
CA GLU A 15 -4.32 20.29 -2.85
C GLU A 15 -2.83 19.99 -2.64
N TYR A 16 -2.53 18.86 -2.00
CA TYR A 16 -1.17 18.42 -1.69
C TYR A 16 -0.86 17.11 -2.41
N PRO A 17 0.31 16.96 -3.06
CA PRO A 17 0.68 15.73 -3.76
C PRO A 17 1.11 14.62 -2.80
N ILE A 18 0.24 14.33 -1.83
CA ILE A 18 0.38 13.33 -0.80
C ILE A 18 -0.75 12.31 -0.94
N VAL A 19 -0.40 11.03 -0.99
CA VAL A 19 -1.34 9.92 -1.07
C VAL A 19 -1.22 9.09 0.22
N GLN A 20 -2.33 8.85 0.90
CA GLN A 20 -2.38 7.81 1.93
C GLN A 20 -2.45 6.47 1.21
N ALA A 21 -1.46 5.60 1.46
CA ALA A 21 -1.33 4.31 0.81
C ALA A 21 -2.56 3.41 1.04
N PRO A 22 -3.05 2.70 0.01
CA PRO A 22 -4.10 1.72 0.18
C PRO A 22 -3.58 0.53 1.01
N MET A 23 -4.12 0.34 2.21
CA MET A 23 -3.71 -0.71 3.15
C MET A 23 -4.87 -1.68 3.38
N ALA A 24 -4.84 -2.82 2.67
CA ALA A 24 -5.85 -3.86 2.81
C ALA A 24 -5.83 -4.53 4.20
N GLY A 25 -6.93 -5.14 4.58
CA GLY A 25 -7.05 -5.84 5.87
C GLY A 25 -7.68 -5.00 6.98
N GLY A 26 -8.45 -3.96 6.63
CA GLY A 26 -9.26 -3.21 7.58
C GLY A 26 -8.60 -1.95 8.16
N ILE A 27 -7.42 -1.56 7.67
CA ILE A 27 -6.72 -0.35 8.12
C ILE A 27 -7.36 0.90 7.51
N THR A 28 -7.56 0.90 6.18
CA THR A 28 -8.11 2.03 5.43
C THR A 28 -9.63 1.99 5.39
N VAL A 29 -10.23 2.24 6.54
CA VAL A 29 -11.69 2.35 6.72
C VAL A 29 -12.21 3.68 6.15
N PRO A 30 -13.51 3.78 5.84
CA PRO A 30 -14.10 4.98 5.23
C PRO A 30 -13.75 6.28 5.96
N LYS A 31 -13.69 6.27 7.29
CA LYS A 31 -13.35 7.44 8.10
C LYS A 31 -11.92 7.93 7.83
N LEU A 32 -10.92 7.04 7.78
CA LEU A 32 -9.54 7.43 7.48
C LEU A 32 -9.43 8.01 6.07
N VAL A 33 -10.04 7.35 5.10
CA VAL A 33 -9.99 7.77 3.69
C VAL A 33 -10.61 9.15 3.51
N SER A 34 -11.79 9.40 4.10
CA SER A 34 -12.48 10.69 3.99
C SER A 34 -11.72 11.81 4.69
N GLU A 35 -11.16 11.59 5.89
CA GLU A 35 -10.40 12.61 6.62
C GLU A 35 -9.13 13.02 5.86
N VAL A 36 -8.43 12.07 5.25
CA VAL A 36 -7.26 12.37 4.40
C VAL A 36 -7.69 13.19 3.18
N SER A 37 -8.80 12.82 2.53
CA SER A 37 -9.30 13.56 1.36
C SER A 37 -9.77 14.97 1.72
N GLU A 38 -10.48 15.15 2.84
CA GLU A 38 -10.89 16.46 3.34
C GLU A 38 -9.70 17.35 3.72
N ALA A 39 -8.59 16.78 4.19
CA ALA A 39 -7.35 17.50 4.48
C ALA A 39 -6.54 17.86 3.20
N GLY A 40 -7.09 17.64 2.00
CA GLY A 40 -6.50 18.07 0.73
C GLY A 40 -5.48 17.10 0.12
N ALA A 41 -5.28 15.92 0.70
CA ALA A 41 -4.48 14.82 0.17
C ALA A 41 -5.37 13.77 -0.55
N LEU A 42 -4.83 12.64 -0.98
CA LEU A 42 -5.61 11.55 -1.57
C LEU A 42 -5.77 10.40 -0.58
N GLY A 43 -6.98 10.20 -0.06
CA GLY A 43 -7.33 9.00 0.70
C GLY A 43 -7.50 7.79 -0.21
N SER A 44 -7.06 6.60 0.22
CA SER A 44 -7.11 5.40 -0.59
C SER A 44 -7.68 4.19 0.15
N VAL A 45 -8.64 3.51 -0.47
CA VAL A 45 -9.22 2.25 0.03
C VAL A 45 -8.35 1.08 -0.43
N GLY A 46 -7.88 0.25 0.49
CA GLY A 46 -7.24 -1.03 0.18
C GLY A 46 -8.31 -2.13 0.05
N ALA A 47 -8.82 -2.36 -1.16
CA ALA A 47 -9.95 -3.26 -1.39
C ALA A 47 -9.56 -4.74 -1.56
N GLY A 48 -8.27 -5.08 -1.59
CA GLY A 48 -7.79 -6.42 -1.96
C GLY A 48 -8.39 -7.61 -1.19
N TYR A 49 -8.87 -7.40 0.03
CA TYR A 49 -9.52 -8.45 0.84
C TYR A 49 -11.01 -8.21 1.10
N LEU A 50 -11.59 -7.15 0.51
CA LEU A 50 -13.02 -6.89 0.59
C LEU A 50 -13.76 -7.73 -0.45
N THR A 51 -14.97 -8.14 -0.12
CA THR A 51 -15.92 -8.57 -1.15
C THR A 51 -16.41 -7.34 -1.93
N SER A 52 -16.94 -7.54 -3.14
CA SER A 52 -17.52 -6.44 -3.92
C SER A 52 -18.66 -5.71 -3.17
N VAL A 53 -19.45 -6.43 -2.38
CA VAL A 53 -20.52 -5.87 -1.52
C VAL A 53 -19.94 -4.99 -0.41
N GLN A 54 -18.87 -5.42 0.25
CA GLN A 54 -18.19 -4.63 1.26
C GLN A 54 -17.54 -3.38 0.66
N LEU A 55 -16.95 -3.51 -0.52
CA LEU A 55 -16.37 -2.37 -1.24
C LEU A 55 -17.43 -1.35 -1.62
N ASP A 56 -18.56 -1.79 -2.17
CA ASP A 56 -19.70 -0.91 -2.51
C ASP A 56 -20.19 -0.12 -1.28
N GLN A 57 -20.30 -0.81 -0.13
CA GLN A 57 -20.68 -0.16 1.12
C GLN A 57 -19.63 0.87 1.56
N HIS A 58 -18.32 0.54 1.52
CA HIS A 58 -17.23 1.48 1.85
C HIS A 58 -17.26 2.72 0.95
N ILE A 59 -17.47 2.54 -0.36
CA ILE A 59 -17.54 3.67 -1.30
C ILE A 59 -18.73 4.60 -0.96
N LYS A 60 -19.90 4.04 -0.65
CA LYS A 60 -21.07 4.80 -0.24
C LYS A 60 -20.84 5.58 1.06
N GLU A 61 -20.21 4.95 2.03
CA GLU A 61 -19.85 5.60 3.30
C GLU A 61 -18.85 6.75 3.09
N ILE A 62 -17.81 6.56 2.26
CA ILE A 62 -16.85 7.61 1.93
C ILE A 62 -17.56 8.78 1.25
N LYS A 63 -18.41 8.52 0.26
CA LYS A 63 -19.17 9.56 -0.46
C LYS A 63 -20.16 10.31 0.44
N ALA A 64 -20.63 9.70 1.52
CA ALA A 64 -21.45 10.38 2.53
C ALA A 64 -20.62 11.29 3.45
N LEU A 65 -19.31 11.02 3.59
CA LEU A 65 -18.40 11.76 4.48
C LEU A 65 -17.63 12.86 3.75
N THR A 66 -17.37 12.70 2.42
CA THR A 66 -16.59 13.67 1.63
C THR A 66 -17.07 13.75 0.19
N SER A 67 -16.96 14.94 -0.39
CA SER A 67 -17.09 15.18 -1.84
C SER A 67 -15.73 15.25 -2.55
N ARG A 68 -14.63 15.15 -1.82
CA ARG A 68 -13.27 15.20 -2.35
C ARG A 68 -12.91 13.90 -3.07
N PRO A 69 -11.94 13.93 -4.00
CA PRO A 69 -11.50 12.73 -4.68
C PRO A 69 -10.87 11.73 -3.71
N PHE A 70 -11.10 10.44 -3.96
CA PHE A 70 -10.45 9.32 -3.28
C PHE A 70 -10.12 8.22 -4.28
N ASN A 71 -9.23 7.32 -3.88
CA ASN A 71 -8.76 6.19 -4.68
C ASN A 71 -9.31 4.87 -4.14
N VAL A 72 -9.61 3.93 -5.02
CA VAL A 72 -9.84 2.51 -4.69
C VAL A 72 -8.74 1.67 -5.33
N ASN A 73 -8.02 0.91 -4.50
CA ASN A 73 -6.97 0.00 -4.94
C ASN A 73 -7.48 -1.43 -5.05
N LEU A 74 -7.30 -2.03 -6.22
CA LEU A 74 -7.63 -3.41 -6.52
C LEU A 74 -6.36 -4.26 -6.65
N PHE A 75 -6.42 -5.51 -6.19
CA PHE A 75 -5.39 -6.50 -6.47
C PHE A 75 -5.71 -7.20 -7.79
N VAL A 76 -4.81 -7.13 -8.74
CA VAL A 76 -4.93 -7.91 -9.97
C VAL A 76 -4.69 -9.37 -9.60
N PRO A 77 -5.63 -10.28 -9.94
CA PRO A 77 -5.45 -11.70 -9.63
C PRO A 77 -4.22 -12.28 -10.35
N GLU A 78 -3.43 -13.04 -9.61
CA GLU A 78 -2.29 -13.74 -10.19
C GLU A 78 -2.75 -14.89 -11.10
N LYS A 79 -1.91 -15.26 -12.08
CA LYS A 79 -2.14 -16.43 -12.94
C LYS A 79 -2.26 -17.68 -12.06
N GLU A 80 -2.96 -18.71 -12.58
CA GLU A 80 -3.15 -19.97 -11.87
C GLU A 80 -1.84 -20.53 -11.32
N VAL A 81 -1.81 -20.72 -10.01
CA VAL A 81 -0.74 -21.45 -9.34
C VAL A 81 -1.26 -22.85 -9.04
N SER A 82 -0.68 -23.84 -9.71
CA SER A 82 -0.98 -25.24 -9.40
C SER A 82 -0.27 -25.62 -8.11
N ILE A 83 -1.02 -25.93 -7.08
CA ILE A 83 -0.51 -26.39 -5.77
C ILE A 83 -1.03 -27.78 -5.52
N SER A 84 -0.14 -28.67 -5.12
CA SER A 84 -0.53 -30.05 -4.79
C SER A 84 -1.31 -30.10 -3.46
N LYS A 85 -2.21 -31.08 -3.33
CA LYS A 85 -2.87 -31.33 -2.05
C LYS A 85 -1.89 -31.69 -0.94
N GLU A 86 -0.76 -32.33 -1.30
CA GLU A 86 0.30 -32.71 -0.39
C GLU A 86 1.02 -31.49 0.20
N ASP A 87 1.29 -30.46 -0.61
CA ASP A 87 1.90 -29.21 -0.14
C ASP A 87 0.97 -28.48 0.84
N ILE A 88 -0.33 -28.41 0.53
CA ILE A 88 -1.33 -27.84 1.43
C ILE A 88 -1.39 -28.61 2.75
N GLN A 89 -1.39 -29.96 2.71
CA GLN A 89 -1.39 -30.79 3.90
C GLN A 89 -0.12 -30.62 4.72
N THR A 90 1.03 -30.52 4.07
CA THR A 90 2.32 -30.28 4.71
C THR A 90 2.31 -28.97 5.48
N MET A 91 1.96 -27.85 4.84
CA MET A 91 1.89 -26.55 5.50
C MET A 91 0.83 -26.53 6.61
N THR A 92 -0.34 -27.12 6.37
CA THR A 92 -1.38 -27.27 7.41
C THR A 92 -0.86 -28.06 8.61
N GLY A 93 -0.10 -29.12 8.40
CA GLY A 93 0.56 -29.91 9.43
C GLY A 93 1.59 -29.12 10.24
N ILE A 94 2.38 -28.26 9.57
CA ILE A 94 3.34 -27.35 10.22
C ILE A 94 2.60 -26.38 11.15
N LEU A 95 1.57 -25.70 10.64
CA LEU A 95 0.79 -24.73 11.43
C LEU A 95 0.10 -25.39 12.62
N LYS A 96 -0.46 -26.60 12.45
CA LYS A 96 -1.06 -27.39 13.56
C LYS A 96 -0.06 -27.76 14.65
N LYS A 97 1.17 -28.16 14.27
CA LYS A 97 2.25 -28.44 15.23
C LYS A 97 2.67 -27.22 16.05
N MET A 98 2.46 -26.02 15.50
CA MET A 98 2.68 -24.74 16.19
C MET A 98 1.48 -24.30 17.04
N ASN A 99 0.44 -25.13 17.18
CA ASN A 99 -0.83 -24.80 17.84
C ASN A 99 -1.55 -23.60 17.21
N MET A 100 -1.39 -23.40 15.89
CA MET A 100 -2.04 -22.31 15.17
C MET A 100 -3.42 -22.73 14.66
N PRO A 101 -4.45 -21.86 14.75
CA PRO A 101 -5.77 -22.15 14.21
C PRO A 101 -5.72 -22.20 12.68
N VAL A 102 -5.94 -23.36 12.12
CA VAL A 102 -6.05 -23.59 10.67
C VAL A 102 -7.44 -24.11 10.32
N HIS A 103 -7.84 -23.90 9.07
CA HIS A 103 -9.07 -24.45 8.51
C HIS A 103 -8.78 -25.08 7.14
N ASP A 104 -9.72 -25.90 6.68
CA ASP A 104 -9.61 -26.43 5.34
C ASP A 104 -9.80 -25.30 4.31
N VAL A 105 -8.82 -25.15 3.44
CA VAL A 105 -8.84 -24.12 2.39
C VAL A 105 -9.45 -24.74 1.14
N SER A 106 -10.58 -24.21 0.73
CA SER A 106 -11.12 -24.38 -0.62
C SER A 106 -10.87 -23.11 -1.39
N PHE A 107 -9.67 -22.98 -1.96
CA PHE A 107 -9.33 -21.85 -2.84
C PHE A 107 -9.50 -22.30 -4.30
N THR A 108 -10.22 -21.49 -5.08
CA THR A 108 -10.22 -21.58 -6.54
C THR A 108 -9.87 -20.21 -7.11
N ASN A 109 -9.01 -20.19 -8.13
CA ASN A 109 -8.65 -18.94 -8.83
C ASN A 109 -9.92 -18.27 -9.41
N GLU A 110 -10.90 -19.05 -9.83
CA GLU A 110 -12.17 -18.56 -10.37
C GLU A 110 -12.90 -17.63 -9.40
N THR A 111 -12.89 -17.93 -8.09
CA THR A 111 -13.48 -17.05 -7.07
C THR A 111 -12.72 -15.73 -6.93
N SER A 112 -11.41 -15.74 -7.09
CA SER A 112 -10.57 -14.52 -7.03
C SER A 112 -10.83 -13.60 -8.21
N TYR A 113 -10.84 -14.15 -9.43
CA TYR A 113 -11.15 -13.39 -10.65
C TYR A 113 -12.57 -12.82 -10.62
N SER A 114 -13.57 -13.63 -10.26
CA SER A 114 -14.97 -13.19 -10.15
C SER A 114 -15.16 -12.06 -9.13
N ASN A 115 -14.44 -12.09 -7.99
CA ASN A 115 -14.51 -10.99 -7.03
C ASN A 115 -13.84 -9.71 -7.57
N TYR A 116 -12.70 -9.83 -8.23
CA TYR A 116 -11.99 -8.71 -8.86
C TYR A 116 -12.86 -8.01 -9.93
N GLU A 117 -13.49 -8.78 -10.81
CA GLU A 117 -14.40 -8.23 -11.83
C GLU A 117 -15.57 -7.46 -11.19
N LYS A 118 -16.19 -8.04 -10.16
CA LYS A 118 -17.27 -7.38 -9.42
C LYS A 118 -16.79 -6.15 -8.62
N GLN A 119 -15.55 -6.14 -8.14
CA GLN A 119 -14.96 -4.95 -7.52
C GLN A 119 -14.73 -3.83 -8.55
N LEU A 120 -14.26 -4.18 -9.75
CA LEU A 120 -14.10 -3.22 -10.85
C LEU A 120 -15.46 -2.64 -11.28
N GLU A 121 -16.49 -3.48 -11.40
CA GLU A 121 -17.86 -3.05 -11.65
C GLU A 121 -18.36 -2.09 -10.55
N ALA A 122 -18.11 -2.39 -9.27
CA ALA A 122 -18.47 -1.51 -8.16
C ALA A 122 -17.77 -0.14 -8.23
N VAL A 123 -16.51 -0.10 -8.65
CA VAL A 123 -15.76 1.15 -8.89
C VAL A 123 -16.42 1.98 -9.99
N LEU A 124 -16.81 1.34 -11.10
CA LEU A 124 -17.45 2.02 -12.25
C LEU A 124 -18.85 2.49 -11.90
N LEU A 125 -19.70 1.64 -11.31
CA LEU A 125 -21.10 1.96 -10.96
C LEU A 125 -21.21 3.06 -9.90
N ASN A 126 -20.24 3.15 -9.01
CA ASN A 126 -20.20 4.19 -7.99
C ASN A 126 -19.39 5.44 -8.40
N ASP A 127 -19.04 5.61 -9.67
CA ASP A 127 -18.33 6.79 -10.14
C ASP A 127 -17.07 7.13 -9.30
N VAL A 128 -16.30 6.13 -8.89
CA VAL A 128 -15.04 6.35 -8.16
C VAL A 128 -14.05 7.06 -9.09
N PRO A 129 -13.50 8.21 -8.72
CA PRO A 129 -12.72 9.02 -9.66
C PRO A 129 -11.35 8.41 -10.00
N ILE A 130 -10.77 7.64 -9.08
CA ILE A 130 -9.40 7.11 -9.22
C ILE A 130 -9.39 5.64 -8.85
N CYS A 131 -8.83 4.79 -9.72
CA CYS A 131 -8.65 3.36 -9.48
C CYS A 131 -7.18 2.99 -9.61
N SER A 132 -6.62 2.35 -8.59
CA SER A 132 -5.23 1.88 -8.62
C SER A 132 -5.12 0.37 -8.59
N PHE A 133 -4.01 -0.15 -9.12
CA PHE A 133 -3.76 -1.58 -9.25
C PHE A 133 -2.43 -1.99 -8.64
N THR A 134 -2.42 -3.18 -8.03
CA THR A 134 -1.23 -3.79 -7.41
C THR A 134 -1.19 -5.28 -7.78
N PHE A 135 -0.01 -5.90 -7.82
CA PHE A 135 0.29 -7.31 -8.09
C PHE A 135 0.23 -7.74 -9.56
N GLY A 136 -0.02 -6.86 -10.49
CA GLY A 136 -0.06 -7.18 -11.91
C GLY A 136 -0.64 -6.06 -12.73
N LEU A 137 -0.62 -6.26 -14.05
CA LEU A 137 -1.25 -5.37 -15.00
C LEU A 137 -2.73 -5.71 -15.12
N PRO A 138 -3.65 -4.73 -14.97
CA PRO A 138 -5.05 -4.94 -15.33
C PRO A 138 -5.17 -5.28 -16.81
N SER A 139 -6.28 -5.91 -17.22
CA SER A 139 -6.52 -6.18 -18.63
C SER A 139 -6.66 -4.88 -19.43
N ILE A 140 -6.40 -4.95 -20.73
CA ILE A 140 -6.57 -3.80 -21.64
C ILE A 140 -8.02 -3.31 -21.60
N GLU A 141 -8.97 -4.24 -21.53
CA GLU A 141 -10.40 -3.96 -21.44
C GLU A 141 -10.73 -3.18 -20.17
N ALA A 142 -10.23 -3.62 -19.00
CA ALA A 142 -10.46 -2.96 -17.72
C ALA A 142 -9.93 -1.51 -17.73
N VAL A 143 -8.72 -1.29 -18.25
CA VAL A 143 -8.16 0.07 -18.38
C VAL A 143 -9.00 0.90 -19.35
N ARG A 144 -9.38 0.35 -20.51
CA ARG A 144 -10.22 1.04 -21.49
C ARG A 144 -11.56 1.47 -20.91
N GLU A 145 -12.24 0.61 -20.17
CA GLU A 145 -13.53 0.91 -19.53
C GLU A 145 -13.40 2.03 -18.50
N LEU A 146 -12.39 1.98 -17.64
CA LEU A 146 -12.09 3.03 -16.67
C LEU A 146 -11.82 4.38 -17.38
N LYS A 147 -11.00 4.39 -18.42
CA LYS A 147 -10.66 5.59 -19.18
C LYS A 147 -11.86 6.16 -19.93
N GLN A 148 -12.71 5.32 -20.53
CA GLN A 148 -13.96 5.73 -21.18
C GLN A 148 -14.95 6.34 -20.18
N ALA A 149 -14.97 5.86 -18.94
CA ALA A 149 -15.74 6.44 -17.85
C ALA A 149 -15.07 7.70 -17.25
N GLY A 150 -13.94 8.17 -17.78
CA GLY A 150 -13.21 9.35 -17.28
C GLY A 150 -12.51 9.13 -15.95
N ARG A 151 -12.16 7.86 -15.61
CA ARG A 151 -11.44 7.53 -14.37
C ARG A 151 -9.93 7.61 -14.57
N ILE A 152 -9.22 8.03 -13.54
CA ILE A 152 -7.77 8.03 -13.52
C ILE A 152 -7.28 6.65 -13.08
N VAL A 153 -6.33 6.09 -13.81
CA VAL A 153 -5.74 4.78 -13.56
C VAL A 153 -4.33 4.95 -12.99
N ILE A 154 -4.07 4.33 -11.83
CA ILE A 154 -2.74 4.34 -11.18
C ILE A 154 -2.19 2.93 -11.15
N GLY A 155 -0.94 2.73 -11.58
CA GLY A 155 -0.19 1.48 -11.46
C GLY A 155 0.78 1.50 -10.29
N THR A 156 1.03 0.36 -9.63
CA THR A 156 2.11 0.21 -8.63
C THR A 156 3.20 -0.68 -9.20
N ALA A 157 4.42 -0.16 -9.28
CA ALA A 157 5.60 -0.81 -9.82
C ALA A 157 6.76 -0.79 -8.82
N THR A 158 7.67 -1.77 -8.92
CA THR A 158 8.87 -1.91 -8.08
C THR A 158 10.16 -1.85 -8.89
N THR A 159 10.03 -1.83 -10.22
CA THR A 159 11.11 -1.64 -11.18
C THR A 159 10.67 -0.66 -12.27
N VAL A 160 11.62 -0.09 -13.00
CA VAL A 160 11.32 0.80 -14.13
C VAL A 160 10.62 0.04 -15.26
N GLU A 161 11.00 -1.20 -15.50
CA GLU A 161 10.35 -2.06 -16.52
C GLU A 161 8.86 -2.30 -16.20
N GLU A 162 8.54 -2.61 -14.94
CA GLU A 162 7.14 -2.73 -14.50
C GLU A 162 6.37 -1.41 -14.71
N ALA A 163 7.01 -0.29 -14.46
CA ALA A 163 6.41 1.03 -14.62
C ALA A 163 6.13 1.36 -16.09
N ILE A 164 7.06 1.05 -17.00
CA ILE A 164 6.88 1.20 -18.45
C ILE A 164 5.70 0.34 -18.93
N LEU A 165 5.59 -0.90 -18.47
CA LEU A 165 4.46 -1.76 -18.81
C LEU A 165 3.11 -1.20 -18.36
N PHE A 166 3.05 -0.52 -17.20
CA PHE A 166 1.84 0.19 -16.78
C PHE A 166 1.53 1.40 -17.65
N GLU A 167 2.54 2.20 -18.00
CA GLU A 167 2.37 3.36 -18.89
C GLU A 167 1.87 2.90 -20.28
N GLU A 168 2.48 1.89 -20.86
CA GLU A 168 2.03 1.28 -22.13
C GLU A 168 0.61 0.69 -22.03
N ARG A 169 0.20 0.21 -20.85
CA ARG A 169 -1.15 -0.26 -20.59
C ARG A 169 -2.17 0.89 -20.50
N GLY A 170 -1.72 2.14 -20.40
CA GLY A 170 -2.55 3.34 -20.34
C GLY A 170 -2.80 3.87 -18.92
N ALA A 171 -1.96 3.51 -17.96
CA ALA A 171 -1.98 4.15 -16.64
C ALA A 171 -1.64 5.65 -16.76
N ASP A 172 -2.31 6.47 -15.95
CA ASP A 172 -2.12 7.92 -15.91
C ASP A 172 -1.05 8.35 -14.90
N VAL A 173 -0.75 7.49 -13.93
CA VAL A 173 0.17 7.74 -12.82
C VAL A 173 0.82 6.42 -12.40
N ILE A 174 2.08 6.45 -12.00
CA ILE A 174 2.78 5.28 -11.49
C ILE A 174 3.29 5.53 -10.06
N VAL A 175 2.96 4.62 -9.15
CA VAL A 175 3.56 4.54 -7.82
C VAL A 175 4.82 3.68 -7.90
N MET A 176 5.97 4.29 -7.65
CA MET A 176 7.27 3.60 -7.57
C MET A 176 7.52 3.17 -6.13
N GLN A 177 7.31 1.87 -5.86
CA GLN A 177 7.42 1.31 -4.52
C GLN A 177 8.85 0.82 -4.25
N GLY A 178 9.60 1.60 -3.47
CA GLY A 178 10.92 1.20 -2.97
C GLY A 178 10.86 0.04 -1.96
N SER A 179 12.00 -0.59 -1.73
CA SER A 179 12.14 -1.76 -0.83
C SER A 179 11.90 -1.44 0.65
N GLU A 180 11.97 -0.19 1.03
CA GLU A 180 11.69 0.31 2.38
C GLU A 180 10.20 0.33 2.72
N ALA A 181 9.33 0.22 1.71
CA ALA A 181 7.88 0.25 1.90
C ALA A 181 7.38 -0.90 2.76
N GLY A 182 6.44 -0.61 3.66
CA GLY A 182 5.69 -1.61 4.41
C GLY A 182 4.63 -2.32 3.56
N GLY A 183 4.21 -3.50 4.01
CA GLY A 183 3.25 -4.31 3.29
C GLY A 183 3.87 -5.11 2.13
N HIS A 184 3.01 -5.62 1.28
CA HIS A 184 3.42 -6.45 0.17
C HIS A 184 4.23 -5.68 -0.87
N ARG A 185 5.24 -6.35 -1.44
CA ARG A 185 5.86 -5.89 -2.68
C ARG A 185 4.82 -5.90 -3.79
N GLY A 186 4.63 -4.75 -4.44
CA GLY A 186 3.67 -4.59 -5.53
C GLY A 186 4.13 -5.20 -6.87
N THR A 187 5.18 -5.99 -6.85
CA THR A 187 5.86 -6.54 -8.04
C THR A 187 5.02 -7.58 -8.78
N PHE A 188 5.29 -7.72 -10.07
CA PHE A 188 4.82 -8.82 -10.93
C PHE A 188 5.79 -10.02 -10.88
N ASN A 189 6.99 -9.79 -10.36
CA ASN A 189 8.05 -10.78 -10.23
C ASN A 189 8.34 -11.00 -8.75
N ASP A 190 8.15 -12.22 -8.26
CA ASP A 190 8.37 -12.60 -6.86
C ASP A 190 9.86 -12.78 -6.48
N SER A 191 10.79 -12.19 -7.24
CA SER A 191 12.19 -12.19 -6.88
C SER A 191 12.45 -11.31 -5.65
N ALA A 192 12.93 -11.91 -4.56
CA ALA A 192 13.39 -11.16 -3.38
C ALA A 192 14.64 -10.32 -3.67
N ASP A 193 15.37 -10.68 -4.73
CA ASP A 193 16.68 -10.10 -5.03
C ASP A 193 16.59 -8.69 -5.63
N ALA A 194 15.46 -8.34 -6.26
CA ALA A 194 15.22 -7.02 -6.83
C ALA A 194 14.64 -6.02 -5.80
N CYS A 195 15.26 -5.91 -4.63
CA CYS A 195 14.87 -4.95 -3.59
C CYS A 195 15.51 -3.58 -3.85
N ILE A 196 15.00 -2.83 -4.84
CA ILE A 196 15.52 -1.49 -5.16
C ILE A 196 14.97 -0.48 -4.15
N GLY A 197 15.87 0.30 -3.52
CA GLY A 197 15.49 1.36 -2.58
C GLY A 197 14.91 2.58 -3.29
N THR A 198 14.06 3.33 -2.59
CA THR A 198 13.36 4.52 -3.10
C THR A 198 14.31 5.57 -3.70
N MET A 199 15.46 5.81 -3.05
CA MET A 199 16.48 6.77 -3.50
C MET A 199 17.05 6.42 -4.88
N ALA A 200 17.21 5.12 -5.20
CA ALA A 200 17.71 4.67 -6.49
C ALA A 200 16.58 4.51 -7.53
N LEU A 201 15.39 4.11 -7.09
CA LEU A 201 14.28 3.76 -7.97
C LEU A 201 13.62 4.98 -8.60
N VAL A 202 13.35 6.00 -7.77
CA VAL A 202 12.55 7.17 -8.19
C VAL A 202 13.19 7.97 -9.33
N PRO A 203 14.48 8.37 -9.28
CA PRO A 203 15.07 9.15 -10.37
C PRO A 203 15.11 8.37 -11.69
N GLN A 204 15.39 7.07 -11.66
CA GLN A 204 15.39 6.25 -12.86
C GLN A 204 13.98 6.14 -13.49
N ALA A 205 12.94 6.08 -12.67
CA ALA A 205 11.57 6.09 -13.16
C ALA A 205 11.16 7.48 -13.70
N ALA A 206 11.55 8.55 -13.02
CA ALA A 206 11.27 9.92 -13.46
C ALA A 206 11.91 10.26 -14.80
N ASP A 207 13.10 9.70 -15.09
CA ASP A 207 13.80 9.88 -16.37
C ASP A 207 13.18 9.02 -17.51
N ALA A 208 12.54 7.88 -17.16
CA ALA A 208 12.04 6.90 -18.12
C ALA A 208 10.57 7.08 -18.51
N LEU A 209 9.75 7.70 -17.65
CA LEU A 209 8.30 7.78 -17.79
C LEU A 209 7.86 9.18 -18.23
N CYS A 210 6.77 9.22 -19.02
CA CYS A 210 6.10 10.47 -19.40
C CYS A 210 4.94 10.83 -18.46
N VAL A 211 4.43 9.87 -17.68
CA VAL A 211 3.34 10.08 -16.70
C VAL A 211 3.89 10.44 -15.32
N PRO A 212 3.10 11.12 -14.47
CA PRO A 212 3.53 11.48 -13.11
C PRO A 212 3.96 10.28 -12.27
N VAL A 213 5.02 10.46 -11.49
CA VAL A 213 5.61 9.46 -10.59
C VAL A 213 5.30 9.79 -9.14
N ILE A 214 4.80 8.79 -8.40
CA ILE A 214 4.60 8.86 -6.95
C ILE A 214 5.67 8.01 -6.26
N ALA A 215 6.49 8.61 -5.40
CA ALA A 215 7.47 7.88 -4.59
C ALA A 215 6.79 7.21 -3.37
N ALA A 216 7.05 5.92 -3.15
CA ALA A 216 6.53 5.19 -2.00
C ALA A 216 7.61 4.33 -1.33
N GLY A 217 7.69 4.37 0.00
CA GLY A 217 8.69 3.63 0.77
C GLY A 217 9.74 4.53 1.41
N GLY A 218 10.03 4.30 2.70
CA GLY A 218 11.03 5.06 3.43
C GLY A 218 10.62 6.50 3.82
N ILE A 219 9.45 6.96 3.45
CA ILE A 219 8.99 8.34 3.63
C ILE A 219 7.98 8.38 4.80
N ALA A 220 8.29 9.16 5.86
CA ALA A 220 7.39 9.34 7.00
C ALA A 220 7.39 10.78 7.57
N ASP A 221 8.23 11.67 7.06
CA ASP A 221 8.26 13.08 7.45
C ASP A 221 8.51 14.02 6.25
N ALA A 222 8.50 15.31 6.52
CA ALA A 222 8.66 16.37 5.54
C ALA A 222 9.99 16.31 4.76
N ARG A 223 11.07 15.84 5.40
CA ARG A 223 12.39 15.71 4.76
C ARG A 223 12.34 14.66 3.66
N GLY A 224 11.68 13.52 3.93
CA GLY A 224 11.48 12.47 2.96
C GLY A 224 10.60 12.91 1.78
N ILE A 225 9.55 13.71 2.04
CA ILE A 225 8.71 14.30 0.99
C ILE A 225 9.55 15.23 0.10
N ALA A 226 10.28 16.18 0.71
CA ALA A 226 11.12 17.12 -0.04
C ALA A 226 12.18 16.37 -0.88
N ALA A 227 12.83 15.35 -0.30
CA ALA A 227 13.82 14.55 -1.02
C ALA A 227 13.20 13.80 -2.22
N ALA A 228 12.02 13.20 -2.06
CA ALA A 228 11.33 12.51 -3.15
C ALA A 228 10.99 13.47 -4.32
N LEU A 229 10.54 14.69 -4.01
CA LEU A 229 10.27 15.70 -5.03
C LEU A 229 11.55 16.15 -5.74
N ILE A 230 12.68 16.28 -5.02
CA ILE A 230 14.00 16.60 -5.61
C ILE A 230 14.48 15.46 -6.51
N LEU A 231 14.19 14.20 -6.17
CA LEU A 231 14.51 13.04 -6.99
C LEU A 231 13.67 12.92 -8.27
N GLY A 232 12.71 13.83 -8.48
CA GLY A 232 11.87 13.85 -9.68
C GLY A 232 10.48 13.26 -9.51
N ALA A 233 10.07 12.87 -8.30
CA ALA A 233 8.70 12.46 -8.06
C ALA A 233 7.74 13.66 -8.14
N ASP A 234 6.51 13.44 -8.65
CA ASP A 234 5.43 14.43 -8.65
C ASP A 234 4.61 14.42 -7.36
N GLY A 235 4.83 13.43 -6.49
CA GLY A 235 4.21 13.29 -5.20
C GLY A 235 4.70 12.08 -4.44
N VAL A 236 4.11 11.83 -3.27
CA VAL A 236 4.51 10.76 -2.37
C VAL A 236 3.33 9.92 -1.92
N GLN A 237 3.55 8.62 -1.68
CA GLN A 237 2.58 7.74 -1.05
C GLN A 237 3.11 7.23 0.30
N LEU A 238 2.38 7.50 1.36
CA LEU A 238 2.75 7.23 2.75
C LEU A 238 1.81 6.16 3.33
N GLY A 239 2.37 5.13 3.94
CA GLY A 239 1.59 4.05 4.58
C GLY A 239 1.70 4.07 6.10
N SER A 240 2.85 3.69 6.63
CA SER A 240 3.06 3.40 8.05
C SER A 240 2.68 4.56 8.98
N VAL A 241 2.85 5.81 8.54
CA VAL A 241 2.52 7.01 9.33
C VAL A 241 1.01 7.14 9.59
N PHE A 242 0.15 6.59 8.72
CA PHE A 242 -1.30 6.61 8.88
C PHE A 242 -1.85 5.42 9.68
N ILE A 243 -1.04 4.39 9.97
CA ILE A 243 -1.50 3.22 10.74
C ILE A 243 -1.91 3.60 12.18
N PRO A 244 -1.13 4.40 12.94
CA PRO A 244 -1.50 4.77 14.31
C PRO A 244 -2.53 5.90 14.40
N CYS A 245 -3.03 6.44 13.26
CA CYS A 245 -4.03 7.51 13.29
C CYS A 245 -5.31 7.07 14.01
N THR A 246 -5.97 8.05 14.66
CA THR A 246 -7.20 7.80 15.42
C THR A 246 -8.32 7.22 14.55
N GLU A 247 -8.40 7.64 13.30
CA GLU A 247 -9.38 7.17 12.30
C GLU A 247 -9.05 5.82 11.67
N SER A 248 -7.80 5.36 11.81
CA SER A 248 -7.38 4.07 11.25
C SER A 248 -8.08 2.91 11.92
N GLY A 249 -8.53 1.93 11.11
CA GLY A 249 -9.11 0.68 11.58
C GLY A 249 -8.10 -0.33 12.13
N ALA A 250 -6.81 0.03 12.24
CA ALA A 250 -5.79 -0.86 12.78
C ALA A 250 -6.07 -1.20 14.26
N PRO A 251 -5.96 -2.48 14.68
CA PRO A 251 -6.10 -2.88 16.07
C PRO A 251 -5.13 -2.15 17.01
N ALA A 252 -5.52 -1.91 18.26
CA ALA A 252 -4.73 -1.17 19.24
C ALA A 252 -3.30 -1.75 19.41
N ALA A 253 -3.16 -3.07 19.43
CA ALA A 253 -1.86 -3.74 19.51
C ALA A 253 -0.97 -3.44 18.30
N TYR A 254 -1.56 -3.30 17.09
CA TYR A 254 -0.81 -2.93 15.90
C TYR A 254 -0.33 -1.47 15.99
N LYS A 255 -1.23 -0.53 16.35
CA LYS A 255 -0.87 0.89 16.55
C LYS A 255 0.26 1.02 17.57
N ALA A 256 0.17 0.31 18.70
CA ALA A 256 1.20 0.29 19.73
C ALA A 256 2.56 -0.21 19.23
N LYS A 257 2.57 -1.29 18.43
CA LYS A 257 3.81 -1.82 17.83
C LYS A 257 4.42 -0.84 16.83
N ILE A 258 3.63 -0.15 16.01
CA ILE A 258 4.15 0.91 15.12
C ILE A 258 4.88 2.00 15.93
N LEU A 259 4.26 2.46 17.04
CA LEU A 259 4.80 3.56 17.85
C LEU A 259 6.03 3.17 18.69
N SER A 260 6.22 1.87 18.97
CA SER A 260 7.31 1.38 19.80
C SER A 260 8.48 0.75 19.03
N SER A 261 8.29 0.45 17.74
CA SER A 261 9.29 -0.25 16.94
C SER A 261 10.31 0.70 16.31
N LYS A 262 11.47 0.14 15.99
CA LYS A 262 12.61 0.86 15.40
C LYS A 262 12.79 0.50 13.92
N GLU A 263 13.65 1.23 13.25
CA GLU A 263 13.99 1.09 11.83
C GLU A 263 14.53 -0.28 11.43
N ASP A 264 15.22 -0.97 12.34
CA ASP A 264 15.88 -2.28 12.14
C ASP A 264 14.99 -3.48 12.52
N GLU A 265 13.77 -3.25 13.03
CA GLU A 265 12.86 -4.31 13.46
C GLU A 265 11.97 -4.84 12.34
N THR A 266 12.04 -4.29 11.13
CA THR A 266 11.27 -4.80 10.01
C THR A 266 12.02 -5.84 9.20
N VAL A 267 11.30 -6.84 8.72
CA VAL A 267 11.83 -7.91 7.86
C VAL A 267 10.93 -8.11 6.65
N LEU A 268 11.55 -8.57 5.55
CA LEU A 268 10.81 -9.05 4.39
C LEU A 268 10.46 -10.52 4.61
N THR A 269 9.19 -10.90 4.46
CA THR A 269 8.70 -12.25 4.75
C THR A 269 7.57 -12.69 3.84
N ARG A 270 7.45 -14.00 3.60
CA ARG A 270 6.32 -14.65 2.93
C ARG A 270 5.40 -15.39 3.92
N ALA A 271 5.78 -15.46 5.19
CA ALA A 271 5.18 -16.33 6.19
C ALA A 271 3.65 -16.23 6.28
N PHE A 272 3.09 -15.03 6.20
CA PHE A 272 1.65 -14.81 6.33
C PHE A 272 0.88 -15.02 5.03
N SER A 273 1.40 -14.57 3.90
CA SER A 273 0.62 -14.47 2.67
C SER A 273 1.12 -15.30 1.51
N GLY A 274 2.37 -15.77 1.57
CA GLY A 274 3.01 -16.44 0.44
C GLY A 274 3.68 -15.48 -0.55
N LYS A 275 3.43 -14.17 -0.45
CA LYS A 275 4.07 -13.11 -1.23
C LYS A 275 4.95 -12.26 -0.32
N TYR A 276 6.09 -11.80 -0.83
CA TYR A 276 7.00 -10.96 -0.06
C TYR A 276 6.31 -9.68 0.42
N ALA A 277 6.38 -9.46 1.72
CA ALA A 277 5.85 -8.27 2.38
C ALA A 277 6.76 -7.84 3.52
N ARG A 278 6.94 -6.53 3.71
CA ARG A 278 7.74 -5.99 4.82
C ARG A 278 6.85 -5.71 6.01
N GLY A 279 7.24 -6.24 7.16
CA GLY A 279 6.55 -6.01 8.43
C GLY A 279 7.47 -6.10 9.63
N ILE A 280 6.97 -5.69 10.79
CA ILE A 280 7.66 -5.83 12.06
C ILE A 280 7.83 -7.33 12.36
N SER A 281 9.07 -7.72 12.68
CA SER A 281 9.39 -9.10 13.07
C SER A 281 8.68 -9.48 14.35
N ASN A 282 8.10 -10.67 14.39
CA ASN A 282 7.40 -11.21 15.56
C ASN A 282 7.58 -12.74 15.66
N ASP A 283 7.03 -13.31 16.72
CA ASP A 283 7.14 -14.75 17.01
C ASP A 283 6.70 -15.65 15.85
N PHE A 284 5.59 -15.31 15.18
CA PHE A 284 5.11 -16.12 14.07
C PHE A 284 6.12 -16.13 12.92
N ILE A 285 6.64 -14.97 12.53
CA ILE A 285 7.66 -14.88 11.47
C ILE A 285 8.90 -15.69 11.84
N GLN A 286 9.38 -15.59 13.09
CA GLN A 286 10.54 -16.34 13.55
C GLN A 286 10.31 -17.86 13.55
N LYS A 287 9.14 -18.32 14.00
CA LYS A 287 8.74 -19.73 13.97
C LYS A 287 8.60 -20.30 12.56
N MET A 288 8.25 -19.45 11.58
CA MET A 288 8.12 -19.87 10.18
C MET A 288 9.46 -19.94 9.41
N LYS A 289 10.52 -19.27 9.89
CA LYS A 289 11.85 -19.29 9.22
C LYS A 289 12.37 -20.68 8.85
N PRO A 290 12.31 -21.71 9.73
CA PRO A 290 12.78 -23.06 9.38
C PRO A 290 11.98 -23.72 8.24
N PHE A 291 10.80 -23.18 7.92
CA PHE A 291 9.86 -23.72 6.93
C PHE A 291 9.72 -22.82 5.70
N GLU A 292 10.64 -21.88 5.47
CA GLU A 292 10.57 -20.90 4.36
C GLU A 292 10.30 -21.56 3.00
N ASN A 293 10.98 -22.69 2.73
CA ASN A 293 10.81 -23.45 1.48
C ASN A 293 9.46 -24.18 1.36
N SER A 294 8.72 -24.30 2.45
CA SER A 294 7.39 -24.93 2.47
C SER A 294 6.25 -23.92 2.43
N ILE A 295 6.57 -22.61 2.48
CA ILE A 295 5.57 -21.56 2.41
C ILE A 295 4.91 -21.60 1.02
N LEU A 296 3.60 -21.75 1.03
CA LEU A 296 2.80 -21.79 -0.20
C LEU A 296 2.75 -20.43 -0.87
N PRO A 297 2.62 -20.38 -2.20
CA PRO A 297 2.46 -19.12 -2.91
C PRO A 297 1.15 -18.40 -2.53
N TYR A 298 1.13 -17.10 -2.75
CA TYR A 298 -0.09 -16.30 -2.69
C TYR A 298 -1.08 -16.77 -3.78
N PRO A 299 -2.37 -16.83 -3.52
CA PRO A 299 -3.06 -16.43 -2.28
C PRO A 299 -3.31 -17.58 -1.29
N VAL A 300 -2.84 -18.79 -1.53
CA VAL A 300 -3.16 -19.97 -0.72
C VAL A 300 -2.61 -19.86 0.70
N GLN A 301 -1.36 -19.43 0.86
CA GLN A 301 -0.78 -19.17 2.19
C GLN A 301 -1.59 -18.10 2.94
N ASN A 302 -2.02 -17.05 2.24
CA ASN A 302 -2.84 -15.98 2.81
C ASN A 302 -4.16 -16.53 3.39
N GLU A 303 -4.83 -17.43 2.69
CA GLU A 303 -6.08 -18.05 3.16
C GLU A 303 -5.83 -19.00 4.33
N LEU A 304 -4.77 -19.82 4.31
CA LEU A 304 -4.39 -20.69 5.42
C LEU A 304 -4.16 -19.93 6.72
N THR A 305 -3.52 -18.78 6.67
CA THR A 305 -3.18 -17.97 7.85
C THR A 305 -4.28 -16.97 8.24
N LYS A 306 -5.36 -16.86 7.50
CA LYS A 306 -6.43 -15.87 7.71
C LYS A 306 -7.06 -15.96 9.09
N ARG A 307 -7.40 -17.18 9.54
CA ARG A 307 -7.98 -17.41 10.88
C ARG A 307 -6.99 -17.09 11.99
N LEU A 308 -5.72 -17.47 11.83
CA LEU A 308 -4.64 -17.10 12.76
C LEU A 308 -4.59 -15.58 12.95
N ARG A 309 -4.48 -14.83 11.85
CA ARG A 309 -4.38 -13.36 11.87
C ARG A 309 -5.63 -12.71 12.47
N SER A 310 -6.82 -13.21 12.10
CA SER A 310 -8.08 -12.69 12.64
C SER A 310 -8.24 -12.97 14.14
N HIS A 311 -7.82 -14.15 14.61
CA HIS A 311 -7.82 -14.50 16.03
C HIS A 311 -6.82 -13.63 16.80
N ALA A 312 -5.60 -13.52 16.31
CA ALA A 312 -4.56 -12.69 16.91
C ALA A 312 -4.99 -11.21 17.03
N ALA A 313 -5.68 -10.68 16.01
CA ALA A 313 -6.20 -9.32 16.05
C ALA A 313 -7.28 -9.12 17.13
N LYS A 314 -8.18 -10.09 17.32
CA LYS A 314 -9.22 -10.05 18.36
C LYS A 314 -8.62 -10.14 19.77
N GLU A 315 -7.60 -10.98 19.93
CA GLU A 315 -6.89 -11.17 21.22
C GLU A 315 -5.82 -10.09 21.47
N LEU A 316 -5.67 -9.12 20.55
CA LEU A 316 -4.62 -8.09 20.58
C LEU A 316 -3.20 -8.67 20.71
N ASN A 317 -2.99 -9.88 20.17
CA ASN A 317 -1.73 -10.61 20.22
C ASN A 317 -0.83 -10.23 19.03
N ALA A 318 0.00 -9.20 19.21
CA ALA A 318 0.91 -8.70 18.19
C ALA A 318 1.89 -9.76 17.67
N GLU A 319 2.24 -10.76 18.47
CA GLU A 319 3.21 -11.78 18.10
C GLU A 319 2.71 -12.77 17.03
N ASN A 320 1.40 -12.77 16.77
CA ASN A 320 0.77 -13.59 15.71
C ASN A 320 0.01 -12.75 14.67
N MET A 321 0.10 -11.41 14.73
CA MET A 321 -0.51 -10.51 13.75
C MET A 321 0.43 -10.25 12.57
N SER A 322 -0.11 -10.01 11.40
CA SER A 322 0.65 -9.42 10.29
C SER A 322 0.79 -7.90 10.50
N LEU A 323 1.94 -7.47 10.97
CA LEU A 323 2.24 -6.08 11.34
C LEU A 323 3.03 -5.40 10.21
N TRP A 324 2.35 -5.10 9.11
CA TRP A 324 3.00 -4.52 7.93
C TRP A 324 3.48 -3.10 8.19
N ALA A 325 4.76 -2.85 8.03
CA ALA A 325 5.39 -1.56 8.31
C ALA A 325 6.67 -1.37 7.50
N GLY A 326 6.92 -0.15 7.05
CA GLY A 326 8.15 0.24 6.37
C GLY A 326 9.28 0.55 7.34
N GLN A 327 10.46 0.89 6.80
CA GLN A 327 11.67 1.11 7.58
C GLN A 327 11.75 2.46 8.30
N SER A 328 10.79 3.36 8.10
CA SER A 328 10.79 4.69 8.74
C SER A 328 10.10 4.73 10.11
N LEU A 329 9.98 3.60 10.81
CA LEU A 329 9.21 3.47 12.06
C LEU A 329 9.67 4.44 13.15
N ARG A 330 10.98 4.64 13.32
CA ARG A 330 11.52 5.55 14.34
C ARG A 330 11.04 7.01 14.21
N LEU A 331 10.55 7.40 13.02
CA LEU A 331 9.98 8.72 12.79
C LEU A 331 8.50 8.83 13.21
N ILE A 332 7.88 7.69 13.59
CA ILE A 332 6.45 7.58 13.94
C ILE A 332 6.36 7.30 15.44
N ASN A 333 6.21 8.33 16.26
CA ASN A 333 6.36 8.24 17.70
C ASN A 333 5.12 8.67 18.51
N GLU A 334 4.05 9.11 17.82
CA GLU A 334 2.81 9.49 18.48
C GLU A 334 1.58 9.16 17.62
N SER A 335 0.43 8.96 18.28
CA SER A 335 -0.85 8.77 17.62
C SER A 335 -1.54 10.14 17.49
N MET A 336 -1.93 10.47 16.27
CA MET A 336 -2.60 11.72 15.90
C MET A 336 -3.81 11.43 15.02
N SER A 337 -4.65 12.42 14.76
CA SER A 337 -5.61 12.34 13.66
C SER A 337 -4.89 12.38 12.30
N ALA A 338 -5.53 11.86 11.26
CA ALA A 338 -4.99 11.91 9.89
C ALA A 338 -4.76 13.37 9.44
N LYS A 339 -5.65 14.29 9.86
CA LYS A 339 -5.49 15.71 9.59
C LYS A 339 -4.24 16.30 10.27
N GLU A 340 -4.00 16.02 11.55
CA GLU A 340 -2.81 16.50 12.26
C GLU A 340 -1.51 15.96 11.65
N VAL A 341 -1.50 14.69 11.19
CA VAL A 341 -0.39 14.11 10.44
C VAL A 341 -0.12 14.94 9.19
N LEU A 342 -1.14 15.22 8.38
CA LEU A 342 -1.00 16.00 7.15
C LEU A 342 -0.58 17.44 7.42
N ASP A 343 -1.18 18.11 8.38
CA ASP A 343 -0.81 19.47 8.78
C ASP A 343 0.68 19.57 9.14
N ARG A 344 1.18 18.59 9.94
CA ARG A 344 2.60 18.50 10.33
C ARG A 344 3.52 18.27 9.11
N LEU A 345 3.14 17.37 8.22
CA LEU A 345 3.91 17.08 7.02
C LEU A 345 3.99 18.31 6.10
N ILE A 346 2.86 18.97 5.87
CA ILE A 346 2.74 20.16 5.01
C ILE A 346 3.56 21.32 5.57
N ALA A 347 3.41 21.64 6.86
CA ALA A 347 4.17 22.67 7.53
C ALA A 347 5.68 22.40 7.45
N GLY A 348 6.09 21.15 7.73
CA GLY A 348 7.50 20.76 7.67
C GLY A 348 8.11 20.86 6.27
N VAL A 349 7.36 20.54 5.19
CA VAL A 349 7.86 20.71 3.83
C VAL A 349 8.06 22.21 3.49
N ASN A 350 7.14 23.07 3.94
CA ASN A 350 7.32 24.51 3.77
C ASN A 350 8.60 25.00 4.46
N ASP A 351 8.86 24.57 5.70
CA ASP A 351 10.07 24.94 6.45
C ASP A 351 11.36 24.44 5.75
N VAL A 352 11.39 23.20 5.31
CA VAL A 352 12.55 22.61 4.59
C VAL A 352 12.84 23.38 3.29
N THR A 353 11.81 23.71 2.53
CA THR A 353 11.96 24.41 1.25
C THR A 353 12.33 25.88 1.41
N GLU A 354 11.91 26.54 2.49
CA GLU A 354 12.30 27.91 2.80
C GLU A 354 13.74 28.00 3.32
N SER A 355 14.17 27.09 4.16
CA SER A 355 15.55 27.04 4.68
C SER A 355 16.56 26.86 3.55
N SER A 356 16.30 25.92 2.63
CA SER A 356 17.16 25.69 1.46
C SER A 356 17.28 26.92 0.55
N ARG A 357 16.25 27.76 0.45
CA ARG A 357 16.30 29.02 -0.33
C ARG A 357 17.14 30.10 0.34
N LYS A 358 17.13 30.20 1.68
CA LYS A 358 17.94 31.19 2.41
C LYS A 358 19.41 30.90 2.31
N ASP A 359 19.81 29.62 2.38
CA ASP A 359 21.20 29.20 2.29
C ASP A 359 21.79 29.44 0.89
N VAL A 360 21.03 29.22 -0.18
CA VAL A 360 21.44 29.52 -1.56
C VAL A 360 21.62 31.03 -1.78
N ASN A 361 20.75 31.87 -1.23
CA ASN A 361 20.84 33.32 -1.37
C ASN A 361 21.99 33.92 -0.51
N ALA A 362 22.35 33.30 0.61
CA ALA A 362 23.44 33.70 1.47
C ALA A 362 24.82 33.32 0.90
N SER A 363 24.90 32.28 0.07
CA SER A 363 26.14 31.82 -0.57
C SER A 363 26.42 32.51 -1.93
N GLY A 364 25.47 33.28 -2.45
CA GLY A 364 25.58 34.01 -3.73
C GLY A 364 25.89 35.52 -3.59
N SER A 365 26.14 35.98 -2.36
CA SER A 365 26.58 37.34 -2.01
C SER A 365 28.04 37.29 -1.50
#